data_05983a20faa0c47d0f4be02ccb3efa36
#
_entry.id   05983a20faa0c47d0f4be02ccb3efa36
#
_cell.length_a   1.000
_cell.length_b   1.000
_cell.length_c   1.000
_cell.angle_alpha   90.00
_cell.angle_beta   90.00
_cell.angle_gamma   90.00
#
_symmetry.space_group_name_H-M   'P 1'
#
loop_
_entity.id
_entity.type
_entity.pdbx_description
1 polymer ?
#
loop_
_entity_poly.entity_id
_entity_poly.type
_entity_poly.pdbx_seq_one_letter_code
_entity_poly.pdbx_strand_id
1 'polypeptide(L)'
;MLEDRSIEWVCRRLPDLKKLRYERGAFSDRVTLLTNWLWMDERFDVRLDGLLGAILMSWHHCGWMPVSLIVNRITAKLDSLSREWGIRLIHKPELKGGGGDSCDLNRNVLLHMADGFDTEYVLTFQDHAFPLRSGLDEFIGKWDYVGAPWPFNADDWITRMLLPRRGHVGNGAFTVRSKNLCERVSYYYGKYFSRFPHCYLFNDDYFIGKTLPSWMRNYTREVSIAPPEVAAGFSLENNRELQDAYNALPFGFHGPDAFSYLTENGWLDIDGDVFE
;
A
#
# COMPACT_ATOMS: atom_id res chain seq x y z
N MET A 1 15.45 13.61 -12.91
CA MET A 1 14.46 12.99 -12.00
C MET A 1 13.12 13.46 -12.51
N LEU A 2 12.25 12.57 -12.94
CA LEU A 2 10.87 12.92 -13.20
C LEU A 2 10.27 13.37 -11.86
N GLU A 3 9.84 14.62 -11.79
CA GLU A 3 9.09 15.13 -10.64
C GLU A 3 7.85 14.27 -10.51
N ASP A 4 7.59 13.74 -9.31
CA ASP A 4 6.44 12.87 -9.09
C ASP A 4 5.17 13.73 -9.05
N ARG A 5 4.46 13.78 -10.18
CA ARG A 5 3.25 14.59 -10.37
C ARG A 5 2.17 14.31 -9.32
N SER A 6 2.13 13.09 -8.79
CA SER A 6 1.15 12.72 -7.76
C SER A 6 1.47 13.38 -6.41
N ILE A 7 2.75 13.46 -6.05
CA ILE A 7 3.21 14.15 -4.83
C ILE A 7 2.96 15.66 -4.97
N GLU A 8 3.30 16.27 -6.11
CA GLU A 8 3.03 17.68 -6.36
C GLU A 8 1.53 17.98 -6.32
N TRP A 9 0.71 17.11 -6.90
CA TRP A 9 -0.73 17.24 -6.94
C TRP A 9 -1.33 17.24 -5.53
N VAL A 10 -0.93 16.31 -4.65
CA VAL A 10 -1.44 16.24 -3.28
C VAL A 10 -0.87 17.36 -2.41
N CYS A 11 0.38 17.79 -2.62
CA CYS A 11 0.98 18.92 -1.90
C CYS A 11 0.28 20.24 -2.21
N ARG A 12 -0.17 20.46 -3.45
CA ARG A 12 -0.96 21.67 -3.80
C ARG A 12 -2.29 21.73 -3.05
N ARG A 13 -2.88 20.59 -2.73
CA ARG A 13 -4.17 20.48 -2.00
C ARG A 13 -4.01 20.46 -0.48
N LEU A 14 -2.81 20.28 0.00
CA LEU A 14 -2.52 20.16 1.45
C LEU A 14 -3.08 21.33 2.30
N PRO A 15 -3.01 22.61 1.87
CA PRO A 15 -3.59 23.72 2.64
C PRO A 15 -5.09 23.58 2.86
N ASP A 16 -5.84 23.05 1.88
CA ASP A 16 -7.28 22.88 1.98
C ASP A 16 -7.63 21.60 2.74
N LEU A 17 -6.93 20.50 2.49
CA LEU A 17 -7.05 19.28 3.27
C LEU A 17 -6.87 19.53 4.77
N LYS A 18 -5.90 20.37 5.17
CA LYS A 18 -5.66 20.72 6.59
C LYS A 18 -6.80 21.48 7.24
N LYS A 19 -7.71 22.11 6.48
CA LYS A 19 -8.87 22.84 7.00
C LYS A 19 -10.08 21.93 7.26
N LEU A 20 -10.10 20.74 6.67
CA LEU A 20 -11.20 19.79 6.82
C LEU A 20 -11.26 19.21 8.23
N ARG A 21 -12.46 18.88 8.67
CA ARG A 21 -12.68 18.07 9.87
C ARG A 21 -12.84 16.62 9.47
N TYR A 22 -12.00 15.78 10.03
CA TYR A 22 -12.04 14.35 9.80
C TYR A 22 -12.73 13.66 10.97
N GLU A 23 -13.97 13.24 10.74
CA GLU A 23 -14.77 12.57 11.76
C GLU A 23 -14.53 11.05 11.73
N ARG A 24 -14.71 10.42 12.89
CA ARG A 24 -14.71 8.97 12.96
C ARG A 24 -15.82 8.41 12.09
N GLY A 25 -15.47 7.52 11.18
CA GLY A 25 -16.37 6.84 10.25
C GLY A 25 -16.44 5.34 10.50
N ALA A 26 -17.05 4.62 9.58
CA ALA A 26 -17.25 3.17 9.64
C ALA A 26 -15.95 2.36 9.72
N PHE A 27 -14.81 2.95 9.33
CA PHE A 27 -13.50 2.27 9.31
C PHE A 27 -12.59 2.61 10.49
N SER A 28 -12.97 3.57 11.36
CA SER A 28 -12.11 4.09 12.44
C SER A 28 -11.60 3.01 13.40
N ASP A 29 -12.40 1.99 13.66
CA ASP A 29 -12.07 0.90 14.57
C ASP A 29 -11.71 -0.40 13.82
N ARG A 30 -11.78 -0.40 12.49
CA ARG A 30 -11.59 -1.59 11.65
C ARG A 30 -10.35 -1.53 10.77
N VAL A 31 -9.89 -0.35 10.42
CA VAL A 31 -8.77 -0.15 9.48
C VAL A 31 -7.75 0.81 10.05
N THR A 32 -6.48 0.45 9.94
CA THR A 32 -5.34 1.34 10.21
C THR A 32 -4.65 1.70 8.90
N LEU A 33 -4.31 2.97 8.69
CA LEU A 33 -3.37 3.38 7.65
C LEU A 33 -1.95 3.03 8.12
N LEU A 34 -1.19 2.30 7.30
CA LEU A 34 0.16 1.90 7.65
C LEU A 34 1.13 2.10 6.48
N THR A 35 2.28 2.68 6.75
CA THR A 35 3.40 2.66 5.80
C THR A 35 4.73 2.46 6.51
N ASN A 36 5.70 1.91 5.77
CA ASN A 36 7.10 1.90 6.15
C ASN A 36 7.74 3.19 5.64
N TRP A 37 7.97 4.15 6.53
CA TRP A 37 8.59 5.43 6.21
C TRP A 37 10.05 5.43 6.67
N LEU A 38 10.92 4.85 5.83
CA LEU A 38 12.32 4.64 6.18
C LEU A 38 13.19 5.78 5.66
N TRP A 39 14.02 6.32 6.53
CA TRP A 39 14.99 7.36 6.18
C TRP A 39 16.04 6.79 5.23
N MET A 40 16.16 7.38 4.05
CA MET A 40 17.12 6.98 3.02
C MET A 40 18.17 8.05 2.75
N ASP A 41 17.75 9.31 2.72
CA ASP A 41 18.59 10.46 2.41
C ASP A 41 17.96 11.76 2.93
N GLU A 42 18.56 12.90 2.60
CA GLU A 42 18.12 14.23 3.04
C GLU A 42 16.74 14.65 2.50
N ARG A 43 16.21 13.97 1.49
CA ARG A 43 14.87 14.25 0.93
C ARG A 43 13.74 13.73 1.82
N PHE A 44 14.06 12.96 2.85
CA PHE A 44 13.08 12.37 3.78
C PHE A 44 12.12 13.43 4.35
N ASP A 45 12.67 14.53 4.88
CA ASP A 45 11.84 15.59 5.47
C ASP A 45 11.11 16.44 4.41
N VAL A 46 11.61 16.53 3.18
CA VAL A 46 10.92 17.21 2.07
C VAL A 46 9.67 16.44 1.65
N ARG A 47 9.72 15.10 1.68
CA ARG A 47 8.60 14.24 1.30
C ARG A 47 7.51 14.12 2.38
N LEU A 48 7.73 14.63 3.60
CA LEU A 48 6.72 14.57 4.68
C LEU A 48 5.42 15.30 4.35
N ASP A 49 5.45 16.34 3.53
CA ASP A 49 4.24 17.03 3.10
C ASP A 49 3.41 16.15 2.14
N GLY A 50 4.06 15.40 1.25
CA GLY A 50 3.39 14.38 0.42
C GLY A 50 2.79 13.25 1.26
N LEU A 51 3.55 12.75 2.24
CA LEU A 51 3.06 11.73 3.18
C LEU A 51 1.82 12.23 3.95
N LEU A 52 1.86 13.44 4.51
CA LEU A 52 0.71 14.03 5.18
C LEU A 52 -0.47 14.19 4.22
N GLY A 53 -0.21 14.66 3.00
CA GLY A 53 -1.24 14.78 1.97
C GLY A 53 -1.92 13.44 1.68
N ALA A 54 -1.16 12.36 1.53
CA ALA A 54 -1.70 11.01 1.33
C ALA A 54 -2.55 10.52 2.53
N ILE A 55 -2.16 10.83 3.77
CA ILE A 55 -2.95 10.55 4.97
C ILE A 55 -4.27 11.31 4.92
N LEU A 56 -4.23 12.61 4.67
CA LEU A 56 -5.41 13.46 4.66
C LEU A 56 -6.36 13.12 3.50
N MET A 57 -5.83 12.75 2.32
CA MET A 57 -6.64 12.20 1.21
C MET A 57 -7.32 10.89 1.62
N SER A 58 -6.60 10.01 2.32
CA SER A 58 -7.20 8.78 2.84
C SER A 58 -8.33 9.06 3.84
N TRP A 59 -8.15 10.02 4.74
CA TRP A 59 -9.20 10.44 5.66
C TRP A 59 -10.37 11.16 4.97
N HIS A 60 -10.08 11.92 3.91
CA HIS A 60 -11.13 12.58 3.13
C HIS A 60 -12.08 11.58 2.49
N HIS A 61 -11.54 10.55 1.85
CA HIS A 61 -12.34 9.55 1.13
C HIS A 61 -12.91 8.44 2.00
N CYS A 62 -12.29 8.15 3.14
CA CYS A 62 -12.65 6.98 3.96
C CYS A 62 -13.12 7.33 5.39
N GLY A 63 -13.06 8.61 5.78
CA GLY A 63 -13.21 9.04 7.16
C GLY A 63 -11.93 8.85 7.98
N TRP A 64 -11.89 9.41 9.17
CA TRP A 64 -10.72 9.30 10.05
C TRP A 64 -10.44 7.84 10.42
N MET A 65 -9.17 7.44 10.31
CA MET A 65 -8.65 6.14 10.70
C MET A 65 -7.33 6.32 11.45
N PRO A 66 -6.98 5.44 12.41
CA PRO A 66 -5.67 5.48 13.04
C PRO A 66 -4.56 5.32 12.00
N VAL A 67 -3.43 6.00 12.23
CA VAL A 67 -2.25 5.96 11.35
C VAL A 67 -1.06 5.45 12.14
N SER A 68 -0.33 4.50 11.55
CA SER A 68 0.94 4.00 12.06
C SER A 68 2.03 4.14 11.01
N LEU A 69 3.20 4.64 11.40
CA LEU A 69 4.39 4.71 10.57
C LEU A 69 5.49 3.84 11.18
N ILE A 70 5.99 2.87 10.43
CA ILE A 70 7.20 2.14 10.80
C ILE A 70 8.39 2.95 10.30
N VAL A 71 9.24 3.41 11.21
CA VAL A 71 10.33 4.35 10.92
C VAL A 71 11.65 3.84 11.50
N ASN A 72 12.75 4.05 10.77
CA ASN A 72 14.09 3.74 11.27
C ASN A 72 14.78 4.95 11.91
N ARG A 73 14.24 6.16 11.67
CA ARG A 73 14.74 7.41 12.25
C ARG A 73 13.58 8.36 12.53
N ILE A 74 13.62 9.02 13.68
CA ILE A 74 12.66 10.06 14.05
C ILE A 74 13.37 11.40 13.94
N THR A 75 12.97 12.22 12.96
CA THR A 75 13.44 13.61 12.83
C THR A 75 12.53 14.54 13.65
N ALA A 76 13.00 15.75 13.94
CA ALA A 76 12.20 16.75 14.66
C ALA A 76 10.91 17.11 13.90
N LYS A 77 10.98 17.18 12.56
CA LYS A 77 9.81 17.47 11.70
C LYS A 77 8.80 16.33 11.77
N LEU A 78 9.24 15.06 11.67
CA LEU A 78 8.38 13.89 11.77
C LEU A 78 7.74 13.77 13.16
N ASP A 79 8.48 14.01 14.24
CA ASP A 79 7.97 13.98 15.61
C ASP A 79 6.90 15.06 15.83
N SER A 80 7.13 16.28 15.33
CA SER A 80 6.13 17.35 15.37
C SER A 80 4.84 16.98 14.63
N LEU A 81 4.99 16.47 13.41
CA LEU A 81 3.87 16.02 12.57
C LEU A 81 3.09 14.88 13.25
N SER A 82 3.78 13.93 13.87
CA SER A 82 3.13 12.81 14.55
C SER A 82 2.29 13.25 15.74
N ARG A 83 2.77 14.23 16.52
CA ARG A 83 2.00 14.81 17.65
C ARG A 83 0.81 15.64 17.17
N GLU A 84 1.00 16.44 16.15
CA GLU A 84 -0.06 17.30 15.60
C GLU A 84 -1.24 16.48 15.08
N TRP A 85 -0.97 15.37 14.39
CA TRP A 85 -1.98 14.56 13.70
C TRP A 85 -2.32 13.23 14.39
N GLY A 86 -1.75 12.96 15.56
CA GLY A 86 -2.01 11.72 16.32
C GLY A 86 -1.47 10.46 15.62
N ILE A 87 -0.38 10.58 14.89
CA ILE A 87 0.23 9.47 14.15
C ILE A 87 1.10 8.63 15.11
N ARG A 88 0.90 7.32 15.14
CA ARG A 88 1.73 6.38 15.91
C ARG A 88 3.04 6.12 15.18
N LEU A 89 4.18 6.42 15.80
CA LEU A 89 5.50 6.06 15.30
C LEU A 89 5.96 4.74 15.92
N ILE A 90 6.34 3.79 15.07
CA ILE A 90 6.91 2.50 15.45
C ILE A 90 8.39 2.54 15.06
N HIS A 91 9.24 2.83 16.04
CA HIS A 91 10.67 3.01 15.80
C HIS A 91 11.40 1.69 15.70
N LYS A 92 11.99 1.43 14.54
CA LYS A 92 12.77 0.24 14.17
C LYS A 92 14.14 0.68 13.64
N PRO A 93 15.08 1.13 14.50
CA PRO A 93 16.38 1.70 14.08
C PRO A 93 17.27 0.70 13.33
N GLU A 94 17.03 -0.59 13.50
CA GLU A 94 17.73 -1.67 12.80
C GLU A 94 17.41 -1.76 11.31
N LEU A 95 16.30 -1.16 10.85
CA LEU A 95 15.93 -1.17 9.44
C LEU A 95 16.80 -0.19 8.66
N LYS A 96 17.39 -0.67 7.58
CA LYS A 96 18.12 0.20 6.66
C LYS A 96 17.16 0.83 5.67
N GLY A 97 17.30 2.12 5.47
CA GLY A 97 16.67 2.81 4.36
C GLY A 97 17.24 2.29 3.04
N GLY A 98 16.40 2.09 2.05
CA GLY A 98 16.79 1.64 0.71
C GLY A 98 15.59 1.69 -0.22
N GLY A 99 15.81 1.70 -1.54
CA GLY A 99 14.73 1.67 -2.53
C GLY A 99 13.79 0.47 -2.32
N GLY A 100 12.65 0.47 -3.00
CA GLY A 100 11.55 -0.48 -2.81
C GLY A 100 11.89 -1.98 -2.80
N ASP A 101 13.04 -2.34 -3.37
CA ASP A 101 13.56 -3.71 -3.37
C ASP A 101 14.53 -4.01 -2.21
N SER A 102 14.56 -3.17 -1.16
CA SER A 102 15.45 -3.43 -0.04
C SER A 102 15.02 -4.69 0.70
N CYS A 103 15.96 -5.62 0.87
CA CYS A 103 15.76 -6.88 1.60
C CYS A 103 15.20 -6.64 3.00
N ASP A 104 15.67 -5.60 3.67
CA ASP A 104 15.27 -5.28 5.03
C ASP A 104 13.82 -4.79 5.09
N LEU A 105 13.38 -3.97 4.12
CA LEU A 105 12.00 -3.51 4.03
C LEU A 105 11.03 -4.68 3.84
N ASN A 106 11.26 -5.49 2.80
CA ASN A 106 10.42 -6.65 2.51
C ASN A 106 10.39 -7.64 3.68
N ARG A 107 11.55 -7.91 4.29
CA ARG A 107 11.64 -8.78 5.46
C ARG A 107 10.87 -8.23 6.66
N ASN A 108 10.93 -6.92 6.90
CA ASN A 108 10.16 -6.27 7.96
C ASN A 108 8.66 -6.40 7.70
N VAL A 109 8.21 -6.13 6.49
CA VAL A 109 6.81 -6.30 6.09
C VAL A 109 6.34 -7.74 6.33
N LEU A 110 7.10 -8.72 5.84
CA LEU A 110 6.74 -10.14 5.94
C LEU A 110 6.74 -10.67 7.38
N LEU A 111 7.61 -10.16 8.26
CA LEU A 111 7.72 -10.63 9.65
C LEU A 111 6.90 -9.83 10.65
N HIS A 112 6.78 -8.52 10.45
CA HIS A 112 6.39 -7.59 11.53
C HIS A 112 5.26 -6.63 11.17
N MET A 113 4.67 -6.74 9.98
CA MET A 113 3.56 -5.85 9.62
C MET A 113 2.40 -5.97 10.62
N ALA A 114 2.10 -7.19 11.08
CA ALA A 114 1.04 -7.43 12.05
C ALA A 114 1.23 -6.67 13.37
N ASP A 115 2.47 -6.38 13.77
CA ASP A 115 2.78 -5.62 14.99
C ASP A 115 2.45 -4.13 14.84
N GLY A 116 2.25 -3.67 13.62
CA GLY A 116 2.04 -2.27 13.26
C GLY A 116 0.62 -1.75 13.50
N PHE A 117 -0.36 -2.62 13.71
CA PHE A 117 -1.77 -2.23 13.86
C PHE A 117 -2.55 -3.22 14.73
N ASP A 118 -3.65 -2.73 15.33
CA ASP A 118 -4.50 -3.51 16.23
C ASP A 118 -5.91 -3.73 15.65
N THR A 119 -6.22 -3.14 14.50
CA THR A 119 -7.49 -3.24 13.77
C THR A 119 -7.61 -4.56 12.99
N GLU A 120 -8.80 -4.83 12.42
CA GLU A 120 -9.02 -6.03 11.59
C GLU A 120 -8.23 -6.01 10.28
N TYR A 121 -8.05 -4.80 9.73
CA TYR A 121 -7.38 -4.55 8.45
C TYR A 121 -6.35 -3.44 8.55
N VAL A 122 -5.44 -3.47 7.61
CA VAL A 122 -4.53 -2.37 7.31
C VAL A 122 -4.74 -1.94 5.85
N LEU A 123 -4.77 -0.64 5.62
CA LEU A 123 -4.60 -0.04 4.30
C LEU A 123 -3.16 0.49 4.23
N THR A 124 -2.32 -0.16 3.41
CA THR A 124 -0.98 0.36 3.15
C THR A 124 -1.06 1.54 2.21
N PHE A 125 -0.18 2.52 2.38
CA PHE A 125 -0.12 3.72 1.56
C PHE A 125 1.30 4.26 1.46
N GLN A 126 1.53 5.16 0.50
CA GLN A 126 2.77 5.92 0.36
C GLN A 126 2.43 7.36 -0.05
N ASP A 127 3.42 8.24 -0.09
CA ASP A 127 3.25 9.62 -0.56
C ASP A 127 2.82 9.75 -2.03
N HIS A 128 2.95 8.68 -2.81
CA HIS A 128 2.51 8.53 -4.20
C HIS A 128 1.57 7.31 -4.40
N ALA A 129 0.87 6.92 -3.35
CA ALA A 129 -0.08 5.80 -3.34
C ALA A 129 -1.16 6.03 -2.28
N PHE A 130 -2.34 6.50 -2.69
CA PHE A 130 -3.45 6.86 -1.80
C PHE A 130 -4.80 6.74 -2.50
N PRO A 131 -5.93 6.74 -1.76
CA PRO A 131 -7.27 6.72 -2.34
C PRO A 131 -7.56 7.97 -3.18
N LEU A 132 -8.31 7.78 -4.26
CA LEU A 132 -8.79 8.83 -5.16
C LEU A 132 -10.31 9.04 -5.08
N ARG A 133 -11.02 8.11 -4.45
CA ARG A 133 -12.48 8.14 -4.25
C ARG A 133 -12.87 7.39 -2.97
N SER A 134 -14.10 7.57 -2.54
CA SER A 134 -14.72 6.72 -1.52
C SER A 134 -14.96 5.31 -2.04
N GLY A 135 -15.26 4.34 -1.14
CA GLY A 135 -15.59 2.97 -1.52
C GLY A 135 -14.68 1.90 -0.91
N LEU A 136 -13.99 2.19 0.19
CA LEU A 136 -13.17 1.19 0.90
C LEU A 136 -13.99 -0.03 1.36
N ASP A 137 -15.29 0.13 1.63
CA ASP A 137 -16.23 -0.92 2.00
C ASP A 137 -16.46 -1.97 0.89
N GLU A 138 -16.15 -1.65 -0.34
CA GLU A 138 -16.16 -2.61 -1.45
C GLU A 138 -15.17 -3.76 -1.23
N PHE A 139 -14.10 -3.51 -0.46
CA PHE A 139 -12.95 -4.40 -0.31
C PHE A 139 -12.81 -5.00 1.09
N ILE A 140 -13.21 -4.26 2.13
CA ILE A 140 -13.10 -4.68 3.54
C ILE A 140 -14.12 -5.78 3.86
N GLY A 141 -13.68 -6.81 4.59
CA GLY A 141 -14.54 -7.91 5.06
C GLY A 141 -14.82 -9.01 4.03
N LYS A 142 -14.31 -8.87 2.80
CA LYS A 142 -14.50 -9.84 1.72
C LYS A 142 -13.23 -10.61 1.39
N TRP A 143 -12.09 -9.93 1.47
CA TRP A 143 -10.79 -10.45 1.07
C TRP A 143 -9.76 -10.20 2.16
N ASP A 144 -8.83 -11.13 2.31
CA ASP A 144 -7.68 -10.94 3.17
C ASP A 144 -6.59 -10.08 2.50
N TYR A 145 -6.54 -10.11 1.16
CA TYR A 145 -5.60 -9.34 0.36
C TYR A 145 -6.23 -8.74 -0.88
N VAL A 146 -6.11 -7.44 -1.03
CA VAL A 146 -6.44 -6.71 -2.24
C VAL A 146 -5.29 -5.75 -2.56
N GLY A 147 -4.77 -5.82 -3.77
CA GLY A 147 -3.75 -4.90 -4.30
C GLY A 147 -4.00 -4.71 -5.80
N ALA A 148 -3.12 -4.00 -6.51
CA ALA A 148 -3.27 -3.83 -7.95
C ALA A 148 -3.10 -5.15 -8.69
N PRO A 149 -3.84 -5.40 -9.79
CA PRO A 149 -3.65 -6.58 -10.60
C PRO A 149 -2.34 -6.51 -11.39
N TRP A 150 -1.64 -7.64 -11.50
CA TRP A 150 -0.48 -7.75 -12.36
C TRP A 150 -0.88 -8.01 -13.83
N PRO A 151 -0.07 -7.58 -14.81
CA PRO A 151 -0.23 -7.98 -16.19
C PRO A 151 -0.19 -9.50 -16.36
N PHE A 152 -1.06 -10.07 -17.19
CA PHE A 152 -1.15 -11.52 -17.38
C PHE A 152 0.15 -12.16 -17.92
N ASN A 153 1.03 -11.39 -18.51
CA ASN A 153 2.29 -11.83 -19.12
C ASN A 153 3.54 -11.46 -18.31
N ALA A 154 3.38 -10.99 -17.06
CA ALA A 154 4.50 -10.55 -16.22
C ALA A 154 5.47 -11.67 -15.83
N ASP A 155 5.12 -12.95 -16.05
CA ASP A 155 5.94 -14.07 -15.61
C ASP A 155 6.97 -14.49 -16.66
N ASP A 156 8.24 -14.50 -16.30
CA ASP A 156 9.27 -15.18 -17.03
C ASP A 156 9.11 -16.73 -16.94
N TRP A 157 9.85 -17.47 -17.75
CA TRP A 157 9.75 -18.93 -17.79
C TRP A 157 10.21 -19.60 -16.50
N ILE A 158 11.19 -19.01 -15.77
CA ILE A 158 11.69 -19.51 -14.50
C ILE A 158 10.60 -19.39 -13.44
N THR A 159 9.98 -18.23 -13.36
CA THR A 159 8.86 -17.98 -12.44
C THR A 159 7.70 -18.94 -12.70
N ARG A 160 7.34 -19.17 -13.96
CA ARG A 160 6.28 -20.15 -14.34
C ARG A 160 6.62 -21.56 -13.91
N MET A 161 7.90 -21.94 -13.97
CA MET A 161 8.36 -23.27 -13.55
C MET A 161 8.37 -23.43 -12.03
N LEU A 162 8.88 -22.45 -11.29
CA LEU A 162 8.98 -22.49 -9.84
C LEU A 162 7.67 -22.22 -9.12
N LEU A 163 6.82 -21.41 -9.72
CA LEU A 163 5.56 -20.95 -9.15
C LEU A 163 4.40 -21.23 -10.14
N PRO A 164 3.97 -22.49 -10.25
CA PRO A 164 2.99 -22.92 -11.25
C PRO A 164 1.59 -22.30 -11.04
N ARG A 165 1.28 -21.89 -9.82
CA ARG A 165 0.03 -21.15 -9.55
C ARG A 165 0.21 -19.70 -9.90
N ARG A 166 -0.64 -19.19 -10.78
CA ARG A 166 -0.64 -17.79 -11.17
C ARG A 166 -1.32 -16.97 -10.08
N GLY A 167 -0.55 -16.19 -9.32
CA GLY A 167 -1.06 -15.02 -8.62
C GLY A 167 -1.24 -13.90 -9.64
N HIS A 168 -2.36 -13.20 -9.59
CA HIS A 168 -2.67 -12.13 -10.52
C HIS A 168 -2.83 -10.78 -9.83
N VAL A 169 -2.64 -10.74 -8.52
CA VAL A 169 -2.81 -9.55 -7.68
C VAL A 169 -1.60 -9.39 -6.79
N GLY A 170 -1.04 -8.23 -6.78
CA GLY A 170 0.13 -7.86 -5.99
C GLY A 170 0.14 -6.38 -5.65
N ASN A 171 1.32 -5.79 -5.62
CA ASN A 171 1.63 -4.45 -5.18
C ASN A 171 1.68 -4.30 -3.65
N GLY A 172 2.87 -4.05 -3.12
CA GLY A 172 3.08 -3.89 -1.68
C GLY A 172 2.72 -2.50 -1.15
N ALA A 173 2.72 -1.49 -2.02
CA ALA A 173 2.66 -0.08 -1.62
C ALA A 173 1.25 0.42 -1.31
N PHE A 174 0.24 -0.03 -2.08
CA PHE A 174 -1.17 0.32 -1.87
C PHE A 174 -2.03 -0.94 -1.86
N THR A 175 -2.32 -1.45 -0.66
CA THR A 175 -3.06 -2.70 -0.47
C THR A 175 -3.96 -2.65 0.76
N VAL A 176 -5.05 -3.42 0.71
CA VAL A 176 -5.78 -3.85 1.90
C VAL A 176 -5.25 -5.23 2.31
N ARG A 177 -4.93 -5.38 3.59
CA ARG A 177 -4.49 -6.65 4.19
C ARG A 177 -5.23 -6.90 5.49
N SER A 178 -5.77 -8.11 5.68
CA SER A 178 -6.35 -8.49 6.96
C SER A 178 -5.27 -8.78 8.01
N LYS A 179 -5.62 -8.67 9.28
CA LYS A 179 -4.76 -9.08 10.40
C LYS A 179 -4.38 -10.56 10.27
N ASN A 180 -5.38 -11.41 9.93
CA ASN A 180 -5.17 -12.83 9.67
C ASN A 180 -4.10 -13.07 8.59
N LEU A 181 -4.18 -12.37 7.46
CA LEU A 181 -3.16 -12.47 6.41
C LEU A 181 -1.76 -12.16 6.96
N CYS A 182 -1.61 -11.01 7.64
CA CYS A 182 -0.31 -10.56 8.12
C CYS A 182 0.31 -11.55 9.13
N GLU A 183 -0.49 -12.12 10.01
CA GLU A 183 -0.06 -13.14 10.97
C GLU A 183 0.32 -14.45 10.28
N ARG A 184 -0.46 -14.90 9.28
CA ARG A 184 -0.14 -16.11 8.49
C ARG A 184 1.15 -15.94 7.67
N VAL A 185 1.30 -14.78 7.03
CA VAL A 185 2.52 -14.45 6.28
C VAL A 185 3.73 -14.45 7.21
N SER A 186 3.65 -13.81 8.38
CA SER A 186 4.72 -13.81 9.38
C SER A 186 5.07 -15.22 9.84
N TYR A 187 4.07 -16.05 10.13
CA TYR A 187 4.27 -17.45 10.51
C TYR A 187 4.99 -18.25 9.42
N TYR A 188 4.47 -18.23 8.18
CA TYR A 188 5.03 -19.00 7.08
C TYR A 188 6.45 -18.53 6.71
N TYR A 189 6.63 -17.20 6.59
CA TYR A 189 7.94 -16.63 6.28
C TYR A 189 8.95 -16.93 7.39
N GLY A 190 8.61 -16.66 8.63
CA GLY A 190 9.50 -16.90 9.78
C GLY A 190 9.92 -18.34 9.92
N LYS A 191 8.98 -19.28 9.76
CA LYS A 191 9.23 -20.71 9.95
C LYS A 191 10.00 -21.37 8.82
N TYR A 192 9.71 -21.00 7.57
CA TYR A 192 10.18 -21.75 6.41
C TYR A 192 11.17 -20.99 5.54
N PHE A 193 11.11 -19.65 5.51
CA PHE A 193 11.80 -18.85 4.49
C PHE A 193 12.81 -17.84 5.05
N SER A 194 12.73 -17.45 6.31
CA SER A 194 13.57 -16.39 6.91
C SER A 194 15.08 -16.65 6.85
N ARG A 195 15.49 -17.89 6.64
CA ARG A 195 16.90 -18.31 6.53
C ARG A 195 17.44 -18.30 5.10
N PHE A 196 16.58 -18.16 4.10
CA PHE A 196 17.02 -18.08 2.72
C PHE A 196 17.58 -16.69 2.39
N PRO A 197 18.57 -16.60 1.51
CA PRO A 197 18.97 -15.32 0.93
C PRO A 197 17.77 -14.63 0.29
N HIS A 198 17.69 -13.32 0.46
CA HIS A 198 16.62 -12.56 -0.18
C HIS A 198 16.76 -12.60 -1.70
N CYS A 199 15.66 -12.80 -2.38
CA CYS A 199 15.51 -12.62 -3.82
C CYS A 199 14.10 -12.07 -4.09
N TYR A 200 13.83 -11.66 -5.31
CA TYR A 200 12.55 -11.04 -5.67
C TYR A 200 11.31 -11.89 -5.36
N LEU A 201 11.44 -13.22 -5.26
CA LEU A 201 10.37 -14.13 -4.83
C LEU A 201 9.92 -13.89 -3.38
N PHE A 202 10.70 -13.16 -2.61
CA PHE A 202 10.43 -12.74 -1.23
C PHE A 202 10.14 -11.24 -1.10
N ASN A 203 9.94 -10.52 -2.21
CA ASN A 203 9.27 -9.24 -2.16
C ASN A 203 7.87 -9.47 -1.59
N ASP A 204 7.40 -8.59 -0.73
CA ASP A 204 6.23 -8.86 0.11
C ASP A 204 4.97 -9.18 -0.71
N ASP A 205 4.70 -8.42 -1.75
CA ASP A 205 3.56 -8.61 -2.64
C ASP A 205 3.68 -9.91 -3.45
N TYR A 206 4.88 -10.18 -3.99
CA TYR A 206 5.15 -11.38 -4.75
C TYR A 206 5.08 -12.64 -3.86
N PHE A 207 5.60 -12.52 -2.64
CA PHE A 207 5.54 -13.61 -1.66
C PHE A 207 4.11 -13.94 -1.26
N ILE A 208 3.30 -12.92 -0.97
CA ILE A 208 1.90 -13.06 -0.58
C ILE A 208 1.04 -13.59 -1.74
N GLY A 209 1.15 -12.94 -2.90
CA GLY A 209 0.27 -13.21 -4.03
C GLY A 209 0.65 -14.46 -4.84
N LYS A 210 1.91 -14.91 -4.78
CA LYS A 210 2.41 -15.93 -5.69
C LYS A 210 3.24 -17.03 -5.03
N THR A 211 4.27 -16.69 -4.26
CA THR A 211 5.17 -17.69 -3.68
C THR A 211 4.44 -18.57 -2.67
N LEU A 212 3.77 -18.00 -1.69
CA LEU A 212 2.98 -18.75 -0.71
C LEU A 212 1.84 -19.57 -1.34
N PRO A 213 1.01 -19.02 -2.23
CA PRO A 213 -0.02 -19.82 -2.91
C PRO A 213 0.51 -21.00 -3.70
N SER A 214 1.73 -20.87 -4.27
CA SER A 214 2.36 -21.92 -5.06
C SER A 214 2.97 -23.03 -4.20
N TRP A 215 3.61 -22.69 -3.11
CA TRP A 215 4.38 -23.63 -2.30
C TRP A 215 3.61 -24.18 -1.09
N MET A 216 2.64 -23.43 -0.57
CA MET A 216 1.92 -23.77 0.66
C MET A 216 0.43 -23.97 0.41
N ARG A 217 0.00 -25.23 0.23
CA ARG A 217 -1.42 -25.55 -0.03
C ARG A 217 -2.39 -25.05 1.05
N ASN A 218 -1.96 -25.06 2.30
CA ASN A 218 -2.83 -24.60 3.41
C ASN A 218 -3.05 -23.10 3.36
N TYR A 219 -2.07 -22.33 2.92
CA TYR A 219 -2.20 -20.88 2.80
C TYR A 219 -3.42 -20.46 1.97
N THR A 220 -3.66 -21.10 0.82
CA THR A 220 -4.80 -20.79 -0.05
C THR A 220 -6.17 -21.22 0.51
N ARG A 221 -6.19 -21.96 1.61
CA ARG A 221 -7.42 -22.32 2.34
C ARG A 221 -7.67 -21.38 3.52
N GLU A 222 -6.65 -20.72 4.00
CA GLU A 222 -6.66 -19.87 5.19
C GLU A 222 -6.74 -18.38 4.85
N VAL A 223 -6.42 -18.02 3.59
CA VAL A 223 -6.31 -16.64 3.11
C VAL A 223 -7.04 -16.49 1.78
N SER A 224 -7.88 -15.49 1.68
CA SER A 224 -8.62 -15.10 0.48
C SER A 224 -7.93 -13.91 -0.21
N ILE A 225 -7.55 -14.10 -1.49
CA ILE A 225 -6.95 -13.05 -2.32
C ILE A 225 -8.01 -12.61 -3.34
N ALA A 226 -8.18 -11.31 -3.51
CA ALA A 226 -9.12 -10.76 -4.47
C ALA A 226 -8.78 -11.20 -5.91
N PRO A 227 -9.78 -11.50 -6.75
CA PRO A 227 -9.55 -11.78 -8.16
C PRO A 227 -9.17 -10.49 -8.92
N PRO A 228 -8.52 -10.61 -10.10
CA PRO A 228 -8.03 -9.46 -10.85
C PRO A 228 -9.09 -8.41 -11.18
N GLU A 229 -10.32 -8.82 -11.44
CA GLU A 229 -11.43 -7.94 -11.78
C GLU A 229 -11.83 -7.06 -10.60
N VAL A 230 -11.79 -7.58 -9.38
CA VAL A 230 -11.99 -6.81 -8.14
C VAL A 230 -10.79 -5.91 -7.88
N ALA A 231 -9.59 -6.44 -8.09
CA ALA A 231 -8.33 -5.72 -7.89
C ALA A 231 -8.19 -4.50 -8.82
N ALA A 232 -8.71 -4.58 -10.05
CA ALA A 232 -8.73 -3.45 -10.99
C ALA A 232 -9.56 -2.27 -10.45
N GLY A 233 -10.67 -2.55 -9.77
CA GLY A 233 -11.45 -1.52 -9.10
C GLY A 233 -10.79 -0.95 -7.84
N PHE A 234 -9.85 -1.69 -7.26
CA PHE A 234 -9.13 -1.25 -6.07
C PHE A 234 -7.95 -0.32 -6.42
N SER A 235 -7.05 -0.73 -7.31
CA SER A 235 -5.84 0.06 -7.57
C SER A 235 -5.28 -0.16 -8.98
N LEU A 236 -4.86 0.93 -9.61
CA LEU A 236 -4.01 0.90 -10.79
C LEU A 236 -2.53 0.97 -10.40
N GLU A 237 -1.71 0.14 -11.06
CA GLU A 237 -0.25 0.26 -11.09
C GLU A 237 0.26 -0.01 -12.51
N ASN A 238 0.29 -1.26 -12.94
CA ASN A 238 0.91 -1.67 -14.21
C ASN A 238 -0.07 -2.30 -15.21
N ASN A 239 -1.27 -2.69 -14.79
CA ASN A 239 -2.22 -3.38 -15.65
C ASN A 239 -3.25 -2.42 -16.26
N ARG A 240 -2.83 -1.70 -17.30
CA ARG A 240 -3.68 -0.74 -18.02
C ARG A 240 -4.84 -1.41 -18.75
N GLU A 241 -4.64 -2.60 -19.32
CA GLU A 241 -5.68 -3.35 -20.04
C GLU A 241 -6.86 -3.69 -19.12
N LEU A 242 -6.60 -4.12 -17.90
CA LEU A 242 -7.68 -4.38 -16.92
C LEU A 242 -8.31 -3.08 -16.41
N GLN A 243 -7.55 -2.00 -16.31
CA GLN A 243 -8.09 -0.70 -15.97
C GLN A 243 -9.07 -0.19 -17.05
N ASP A 244 -8.69 -0.32 -18.32
CA ASP A 244 -9.56 0.06 -19.44
C ASP A 244 -10.84 -0.79 -19.47
N ALA A 245 -10.71 -2.11 -19.19
CA ALA A 245 -11.85 -2.99 -19.09
C ALA A 245 -12.75 -2.69 -17.87
N TYR A 246 -12.17 -2.23 -16.76
CA TYR A 246 -12.92 -1.79 -15.58
C TYR A 246 -13.74 -0.51 -15.86
N ASN A 247 -13.20 0.37 -16.73
CA ASN A 247 -13.88 1.54 -17.27
C ASN A 247 -14.46 2.50 -16.22
N ALA A 248 -13.75 2.68 -15.08
CA ALA A 248 -14.10 3.62 -14.02
C ALA A 248 -12.84 4.04 -13.24
N LEU A 249 -12.92 5.15 -12.48
CA LEU A 249 -11.85 5.55 -11.57
C LEU A 249 -11.65 4.47 -10.51
N PRO A 250 -10.44 3.88 -10.35
CA PRO A 250 -10.16 2.93 -9.29
C PRO A 250 -10.23 3.60 -7.92
N PHE A 251 -10.34 2.82 -6.85
CA PHE A 251 -10.33 3.35 -5.48
C PHE A 251 -9.03 4.12 -5.18
N GLY A 252 -7.89 3.65 -5.72
CA GLY A 252 -6.61 4.35 -5.60
C GLY A 252 -5.61 3.92 -6.67
N PHE A 253 -4.36 4.26 -6.46
CA PHE A 253 -3.27 3.99 -7.40
C PHE A 253 -1.94 3.82 -6.68
N HIS A 254 -0.92 3.35 -7.41
CA HIS A 254 0.47 3.35 -6.97
C HIS A 254 1.41 3.83 -8.07
N GLY A 255 2.19 4.86 -7.73
CA GLY A 255 3.30 5.36 -8.52
C GLY A 255 2.94 6.41 -9.58
N PRO A 256 3.96 7.14 -10.06
CA PRO A 256 3.77 8.28 -10.96
C PRO A 256 3.24 7.88 -12.33
N ASP A 257 3.59 6.69 -12.82
CA ASP A 257 3.13 6.21 -14.14
C ASP A 257 1.63 5.90 -14.13
N ALA A 258 1.13 5.30 -13.04
CA ALA A 258 -0.30 5.06 -12.87
C ALA A 258 -1.07 6.38 -12.76
N PHE A 259 -0.56 7.35 -11.98
CA PHE A 259 -1.15 8.66 -11.84
C PHE A 259 -1.21 9.41 -13.19
N SER A 260 -0.11 9.40 -13.94
CA SER A 260 -0.06 10.02 -15.27
C SER A 260 -1.06 9.37 -16.22
N TYR A 261 -1.15 8.05 -16.23
CA TYR A 261 -2.12 7.32 -17.04
C TYR A 261 -3.57 7.73 -16.73
N LEU A 262 -3.93 7.82 -15.44
CA LEU A 262 -5.28 8.22 -15.03
C LEU A 262 -5.64 9.63 -15.48
N THR A 263 -4.68 10.56 -15.39
CA THR A 263 -4.89 11.95 -15.79
C THR A 263 -4.94 12.14 -17.30
N GLU A 264 -4.05 11.49 -18.05
CA GLU A 264 -3.96 11.60 -19.50
C GLU A 264 -5.18 10.97 -20.22
N ASN A 265 -5.81 9.98 -19.61
CA ASN A 265 -7.02 9.33 -20.13
C ASN A 265 -8.32 9.93 -19.55
N GLY A 266 -8.24 11.03 -18.82
CA GLY A 266 -9.40 11.72 -18.28
C GLY A 266 -10.15 11.00 -17.15
N TRP A 267 -9.52 9.99 -16.51
CA TRP A 267 -10.07 9.31 -15.36
C TRP A 267 -9.98 10.13 -14.08
N LEU A 268 -8.95 10.98 -14.00
CA LEU A 268 -8.71 11.88 -12.89
C LEU A 268 -8.53 13.30 -13.42
N ASP A 269 -9.37 14.23 -12.99
CA ASP A 269 -9.20 15.63 -13.26
C ASP A 269 -8.19 16.24 -12.27
N ILE A 270 -7.01 16.64 -12.81
CA ILE A 270 -5.94 17.24 -11.99
C ILE A 270 -6.21 18.69 -11.60
N ASP A 271 -7.06 19.38 -12.33
CA ASP A 271 -7.41 20.80 -12.10
C ASP A 271 -8.77 20.93 -11.40
N GLY A 272 -9.57 19.86 -11.39
CA GLY A 272 -10.86 19.77 -10.74
C GLY A 272 -10.78 19.87 -9.22
N ASP A 273 -11.89 20.30 -8.64
CA ASP A 273 -12.03 20.34 -7.18
C ASP A 273 -12.23 18.90 -6.67
N VAL A 274 -11.33 18.43 -5.81
CA VAL A 274 -11.37 17.06 -5.23
C VAL A 274 -12.45 16.98 -4.14
N PHE A 275 -13.07 18.11 -3.81
CA PHE A 275 -13.98 18.28 -2.67
C PHE A 275 -15.46 18.33 -3.08
N GLU A 276 -15.78 18.15 -4.37
CA GLU A 276 -17.12 17.89 -4.84
C GLU A 276 -17.40 16.36 -4.86
#